data_5e05100201af5b40eb161fc9b7682f4a
#
_entry.id   5e05100201af5b40eb161fc9b7682f4a
#
_cell.length_a   1.000
_cell.length_b   1.000
_cell.length_c   1.000
_cell.angle_alpha   90.00
_cell.angle_beta   90.00
_cell.angle_gamma   90.00
#
_symmetry.space_group_name_H-M   'P 1'
#
loop_
_entity.id
_entity.type
_entity.pdbx_description
1 polymer ?
#
loop_
_entity_poly.entity_id
_entity_poly.type
_entity_poly.pdbx_seq_one_letter_code
_entity_poly.pdbx_strand_id
1 'polypeptide(L)'
;MENKINKHFCIQPFVNTTTRITGGNYFCCNIKRSTSDIKEESPTEFFNSDYTADFRKKLLEGQKLSECGTCHYQEDKSSNSHRIEYNRYYNILNDQPIEYYHKMLKKLRISELKNPLYSDLHISNLCNLKCLSCNDKDSSKFHAENKQLNISRFPDENFSVTKAEMLDAVRSVITNDLLFLDLRGGETLMAPEIKRILKNVNEKQASKITLKIQTNGNIVPDEDWCNIFKKFKNTKVNVSVDAYGDHNHYIRHPSDWSKTLATIEKLQQQNVKFLINTVVSNLNIMVIDKLVQWIQE
;
A
#
# COMPACT_ATOMS: atom_id res chain seq x y z
N MET A 1 31.63 -9.59 24.32
CA MET A 1 30.25 -9.11 24.40
C MET A 1 29.58 -9.62 23.11
N GLU A 2 28.70 -10.61 23.21
CA GLU A 2 27.92 -11.07 22.07
C GLU A 2 27.12 -9.89 21.53
N ASN A 3 27.35 -9.52 20.27
CA ASN A 3 26.56 -8.56 19.56
C ASN A 3 25.13 -9.12 19.37
N LYS A 4 24.33 -9.04 20.42
CA LYS A 4 22.92 -9.38 20.34
C LYS A 4 22.24 -8.31 19.47
N ILE A 5 21.77 -8.72 18.34
CA ILE A 5 20.84 -7.90 17.60
C ILE A 5 19.43 -8.22 18.07
N ASN A 6 18.92 -7.39 18.30
CA ASN A 6 18.41 -6.15 18.14
C ASN A 6 16.91 -6.23 17.90
N LYS A 7 16.23 -6.00 19.00
CA LYS A 7 14.79 -5.78 18.97
C LYS A 7 14.33 -4.69 17.98
N HIS A 8 15.25 -3.98 17.29
CA HIS A 8 14.98 -2.87 16.38
C HIS A 8 15.06 -3.25 14.90
N PHE A 9 15.49 -4.46 14.56
CA PHE A 9 15.57 -4.91 13.16
C PHE A 9 14.20 -4.88 12.46
N CYS A 10 14.21 -4.45 11.21
CA CYS A 10 13.04 -4.46 10.32
C CYS A 10 13.43 -4.93 8.94
N ILE A 11 12.69 -5.90 8.39
CA ILE A 11 12.91 -6.44 7.05
C ILE A 11 12.53 -5.44 5.93
N GLN A 12 11.61 -4.53 6.20
CA GLN A 12 11.02 -3.65 5.18
C GLN A 12 12.06 -2.94 4.31
N PRO A 13 13.09 -2.26 4.85
CA PRO A 13 14.09 -1.59 4.00
C PRO A 13 14.87 -2.53 3.07
N PHE A 14 14.85 -3.83 3.33
CA PHE A 14 15.57 -4.83 2.54
C PHE A 14 14.73 -5.43 1.41
N VAL A 15 13.41 -5.24 1.43
CA VAL A 15 12.50 -5.92 0.49
C VAL A 15 11.47 -5.00 -0.13
N ASN A 16 11.22 -3.82 0.43
CA ASN A 16 10.09 -2.97 0.09
C ASN A 16 10.47 -1.56 -0.36
N THR A 17 9.64 -1.02 -1.25
CA THR A 17 9.51 0.41 -1.52
C THR A 17 8.06 0.84 -1.43
N THR A 18 7.83 2.04 -0.88
CA THR A 18 6.52 2.70 -0.86
C THR A 18 6.67 4.06 -1.51
N THR A 19 5.82 4.38 -2.48
CA THR A 19 5.77 5.72 -3.08
C THR A 19 4.42 6.34 -2.82
N ARG A 20 4.41 7.56 -2.26
CA ARG A 20 3.18 8.29 -1.96
C ARG A 20 2.76 9.19 -3.12
N ILE A 21 1.51 9.59 -3.12
CA ILE A 21 0.91 10.49 -4.12
C ILE A 21 1.68 11.80 -4.31
N THR A 22 2.40 12.24 -3.30
CA THR A 22 3.27 13.43 -3.34
C THR A 22 4.64 13.17 -3.95
N GLY A 23 4.91 11.97 -4.44
CA GLY A 23 6.18 11.58 -5.07
C GLY A 23 7.23 11.02 -4.12
N GLY A 24 7.08 11.21 -2.82
CA GLY A 24 8.11 10.75 -1.87
C GLY A 24 8.27 9.23 -1.85
N ASN A 25 9.53 8.77 -1.91
CA ASN A 25 9.92 7.38 -1.75
C ASN A 25 10.22 7.04 -0.29
N TYR A 26 9.83 5.84 0.15
CA TYR A 26 9.94 5.35 1.52
C TYR A 26 10.25 3.85 1.54
N PHE A 27 10.76 3.34 2.65
CA PHE A 27 10.90 1.88 2.88
C PHE A 27 9.58 1.23 3.30
N CYS A 28 8.71 1.97 3.97
CA CYS A 28 7.42 1.48 4.43
C CYS A 28 6.42 2.63 4.67
N CYS A 29 5.15 2.29 4.81
CA CYS A 29 4.05 3.24 5.01
C CYS A 29 4.11 4.02 6.34
N ASN A 30 4.89 3.59 7.34
CA ASN A 30 4.96 4.23 8.67
C ASN A 30 6.02 5.34 8.78
N ILE A 31 6.92 5.46 7.83
CA ILE A 31 7.91 6.55 7.79
C ILE A 31 7.20 7.84 7.39
N LYS A 32 7.38 8.89 8.20
CA LYS A 32 6.67 10.16 8.01
C LYS A 32 7.33 11.12 7.02
N ARG A 33 8.65 11.06 6.88
CA ARG A 33 9.41 11.96 6.01
C ARG A 33 10.11 11.15 4.94
N SER A 34 9.91 11.56 3.68
CA SER A 34 10.72 11.07 2.57
C SER A 34 12.06 11.78 2.55
N THR A 35 13.07 11.09 2.07
CA THR A 35 14.40 11.65 1.77
C THR A 35 14.65 11.72 0.27
N SER A 36 13.70 11.26 -0.53
CA SER A 36 13.78 11.15 -1.98
C SER A 36 12.40 11.36 -2.61
N ASP A 37 12.39 11.87 -3.83
CA ASP A 37 11.18 12.07 -4.65
C ASP A 37 11.34 11.35 -5.98
N ILE A 38 10.25 10.84 -6.55
CA ILE A 38 10.26 10.12 -7.85
C ILE A 38 10.70 11.01 -9.04
N LYS A 39 10.75 12.33 -8.86
CA LYS A 39 11.32 13.25 -9.84
C LYS A 39 12.83 13.19 -9.89
N GLU A 40 13.47 12.82 -8.79
CA GLU A 40 14.91 12.75 -8.63
C GLU A 40 15.43 11.33 -8.86
N GLU A 41 14.75 10.36 -8.28
CA GLU A 41 15.08 8.94 -8.41
C GLU A 41 13.82 8.05 -8.37
N SER A 42 13.76 7.06 -9.22
CA SER A 42 12.69 6.06 -9.23
C SER A 42 12.68 5.23 -7.93
N PRO A 43 11.56 4.55 -7.58
CA PRO A 43 11.52 3.66 -6.42
C PRO A 43 12.61 2.58 -6.42
N THR A 44 13.03 2.11 -7.59
CA THR A 44 14.10 1.11 -7.72
C THR A 44 15.48 1.71 -7.49
N GLU A 45 15.73 2.94 -7.94
CA GLU A 45 16.97 3.68 -7.64
C GLU A 45 17.04 4.01 -6.16
N PHE A 46 15.96 4.51 -5.56
CA PHE A 46 15.86 4.72 -4.11
C PHE A 46 16.16 3.44 -3.31
N PHE A 47 15.67 2.29 -3.76
CA PHE A 47 15.96 1.00 -3.12
C PHE A 47 17.45 0.68 -3.07
N ASN A 48 18.25 1.19 -4.02
CA ASN A 48 19.69 0.98 -4.14
C ASN A 48 20.53 2.21 -3.74
N SER A 49 19.90 3.28 -3.27
CA SER A 49 20.62 4.52 -2.92
C SER A 49 21.54 4.33 -1.70
N ASP A 50 22.54 5.21 -1.60
CA ASP A 50 23.47 5.25 -0.44
C ASP A 50 22.70 5.46 0.87
N TYR A 51 21.63 6.26 0.85
CA TYR A 51 20.76 6.44 2.00
C TYR A 51 20.12 5.12 2.46
N THR A 52 19.60 4.34 1.51
CA THR A 52 19.00 3.03 1.80
C THR A 52 20.05 2.04 2.31
N ALA A 53 21.24 2.06 1.74
CA ALA A 53 22.36 1.21 2.17
C ALA A 53 22.79 1.54 3.60
N ASP A 54 22.95 2.82 3.95
CA ASP A 54 23.28 3.27 5.30
C ASP A 54 22.19 2.91 6.31
N PHE A 55 20.92 3.13 5.94
CA PHE A 55 19.76 2.78 6.76
C PHE A 55 19.73 1.26 7.09
N ARG A 56 19.96 0.41 6.09
CA ARG A 56 20.06 -1.04 6.26
C ARG A 56 21.20 -1.42 7.20
N LYS A 57 22.38 -0.81 7.02
CA LYS A 57 23.54 -1.02 7.87
C LYS A 57 23.23 -0.69 9.34
N LYS A 58 22.67 0.48 9.61
CA LYS A 58 22.27 0.91 10.96
C LYS A 58 21.27 -0.07 11.61
N LEU A 59 20.31 -0.59 10.85
CA LEU A 59 19.39 -1.62 11.34
C LEU A 59 20.11 -2.94 11.67
N LEU A 60 21.08 -3.34 10.87
CA LEU A 60 21.90 -4.53 11.14
C LEU A 60 22.79 -4.35 12.38
N GLU A 61 23.27 -3.14 12.62
CA GLU A 61 24.06 -2.78 13.81
C GLU A 61 23.20 -2.60 15.08
N GLY A 62 21.89 -2.68 14.94
CA GLY A 62 21.00 -2.61 16.08
C GLY A 62 20.58 -1.24 16.54
N GLN A 63 20.74 -0.25 15.71
CA GLN A 63 20.38 1.11 16.07
C GLN A 63 18.85 1.28 16.11
N LYS A 64 18.37 1.99 17.15
CA LYS A 64 16.97 2.46 17.24
C LYS A 64 16.85 3.74 16.42
N LEU A 65 16.32 3.62 15.20
CA LEU A 65 16.21 4.75 14.27
C LEU A 65 14.95 5.58 14.54
N SER A 66 15.09 6.91 14.51
CA SER A 66 14.00 7.86 14.74
C SER A 66 12.88 7.75 13.69
N GLU A 67 13.22 7.39 12.47
CA GLU A 67 12.30 7.16 11.35
C GLU A 67 11.31 6.02 11.64
N CYS A 68 11.71 5.05 12.47
CA CYS A 68 10.89 3.93 12.93
C CYS A 68 10.03 4.29 14.17
N GLY A 69 9.97 5.55 14.56
CA GLY A 69 9.32 6.01 15.79
C GLY A 69 7.87 5.56 15.96
N THR A 70 7.10 5.45 14.87
CA THR A 70 5.70 4.96 14.92
C THR A 70 5.64 3.51 15.42
N CYS A 71 6.48 2.62 14.88
CA CYS A 71 6.54 1.23 15.32
C CYS A 71 7.04 1.12 16.76
N HIS A 72 8.08 1.87 17.13
CA HIS A 72 8.59 1.88 18.50
C HIS A 72 7.54 2.36 19.50
N TYR A 73 6.79 3.42 19.17
CA TYR A 73 5.69 3.88 20.01
C TYR A 73 4.58 2.83 20.19
N GLN A 74 4.22 2.13 19.11
CA GLN A 74 3.24 1.05 19.18
C GLN A 74 3.74 -0.10 20.08
N GLU A 75 5.01 -0.48 19.97
CA GLU A 75 5.64 -1.53 20.77
C GLU A 75 5.76 -1.17 22.26
N ASP A 76 5.91 0.11 22.56
CA ASP A 76 5.92 0.60 23.96
C ASP A 76 4.50 0.55 24.61
N LYS A 77 3.43 0.52 23.79
CA LYS A 77 2.02 0.48 24.25
C LYS A 77 1.35 -0.87 24.08
N SER A 78 1.76 -1.63 23.09
CA SER A 78 1.26 -2.96 22.78
C SER A 78 2.43 -3.82 22.31
N SER A 79 2.36 -5.12 22.48
CA SER A 79 3.42 -6.04 22.00
C SER A 79 3.42 -6.23 20.48
N ASN A 80 2.80 -5.34 19.70
CA ASN A 80 2.68 -5.46 18.25
C ASN A 80 2.96 -4.14 17.51
N SER A 81 3.47 -4.26 16.29
CA SER A 81 3.68 -3.17 15.35
C SER A 81 3.80 -3.72 13.93
N HIS A 82 3.70 -2.85 12.92
CA HIS A 82 3.96 -3.26 11.53
C HIS A 82 5.34 -3.91 11.36
N ARG A 83 6.38 -3.42 12.05
CA ARG A 83 7.73 -4.02 12.03
C ARG A 83 7.70 -5.46 12.51
N ILE A 84 7.05 -5.73 13.63
CA ILE A 84 6.94 -7.07 14.19
C ILE A 84 6.15 -7.99 13.27
N GLU A 85 5.04 -7.52 12.69
CA GLU A 85 4.22 -8.30 11.76
C GLU A 85 4.99 -8.66 10.49
N TYR A 86 5.69 -7.71 9.89
CA TYR A 86 6.49 -7.99 8.70
C TYR A 86 7.66 -8.92 9.00
N ASN A 87 8.34 -8.74 10.13
CA ASN A 87 9.38 -9.66 10.54
C ASN A 87 8.82 -11.08 10.74
N ARG A 88 7.67 -11.26 11.39
CA ARG A 88 6.99 -12.56 11.53
C ARG A 88 6.63 -13.17 10.18
N TYR A 89 6.13 -12.36 9.24
CA TYR A 89 5.80 -12.84 7.90
C TYR A 89 7.00 -13.46 7.19
N TYR A 90 8.20 -12.93 7.40
CA TYR A 90 9.45 -13.47 6.87
C TYR A 90 10.16 -14.44 7.81
N ASN A 91 9.51 -14.92 8.87
CA ASN A 91 10.07 -15.79 9.89
C ASN A 91 11.34 -15.24 10.55
N ILE A 92 11.39 -13.93 10.76
CA ILE A 92 12.49 -13.25 11.42
C ILE A 92 12.20 -13.19 12.92
N LEU A 93 13.11 -13.77 13.72
CA LEU A 93 13.01 -13.78 15.17
C LEU A 93 13.76 -12.58 15.74
N ASN A 94 13.17 -11.94 16.76
CA ASN A 94 13.85 -10.88 17.52
C ASN A 94 14.93 -11.48 18.43
N ASP A 95 15.87 -10.64 18.85
CA ASP A 95 16.94 -10.98 19.80
C ASP A 95 17.92 -12.08 19.32
N GLN A 96 18.01 -12.29 18.00
CA GLN A 96 19.02 -13.18 17.42
C GLN A 96 20.35 -12.44 17.18
N PRO A 97 21.49 -13.14 17.15
CA PRO A 97 22.78 -12.57 16.76
C PRO A 97 22.78 -11.99 15.34
N ILE A 98 23.67 -11.03 15.06
CA ILE A 98 23.75 -10.37 13.73
C ILE A 98 24.01 -11.36 12.61
N GLU A 99 24.83 -12.37 12.90
CA GLU A 99 25.17 -13.44 11.97
C GLU A 99 23.93 -14.22 11.54
N TYR A 100 22.94 -14.36 12.43
CA TYR A 100 21.65 -14.97 12.09
C TYR A 100 20.93 -14.19 11.00
N TYR A 101 20.86 -12.86 11.12
CA TYR A 101 20.22 -12.02 10.12
C TYR A 101 20.97 -12.03 8.80
N HIS A 102 22.29 -11.91 8.83
CA HIS A 102 23.12 -12.01 7.62
C HIS A 102 22.94 -13.37 6.93
N LYS A 103 22.93 -14.47 7.69
CA LYS A 103 22.70 -15.82 7.16
C LYS A 103 21.29 -15.95 6.59
N MET A 104 20.29 -15.41 7.26
CA MET A 104 18.90 -15.42 6.82
C MET A 104 18.69 -14.56 5.58
N LEU A 105 19.21 -13.32 5.55
CA LEU A 105 19.15 -12.44 4.37
C LEU A 105 19.81 -13.12 3.17
N LYS A 106 20.96 -13.79 3.37
CA LYS A 106 21.63 -14.56 2.33
C LYS A 106 20.82 -15.79 1.90
N LYS A 107 20.26 -16.55 2.85
CA LYS A 107 19.38 -17.70 2.55
C LYS A 107 18.15 -17.29 1.71
N LEU A 108 17.58 -16.15 2.02
CA LEU A 108 16.45 -15.56 1.27
C LEU A 108 16.91 -14.81 0.01
N ARG A 109 18.23 -14.76 -0.25
CA ARG A 109 18.84 -13.99 -1.34
C ARG A 109 18.52 -12.49 -1.31
N ILE A 110 18.09 -11.97 -0.16
CA ILE A 110 17.68 -10.56 0.00
C ILE A 110 18.88 -9.62 -0.14
N SER A 111 20.07 -10.02 0.31
CA SER A 111 21.30 -9.25 0.17
C SER A 111 21.81 -9.12 -1.28
N GLU A 112 21.27 -9.92 -2.19
CA GLU A 112 21.62 -9.92 -3.63
C GLU A 112 20.59 -9.13 -4.46
N LEU A 113 19.47 -8.70 -3.84
CA LEU A 113 18.41 -8.01 -4.54
C LEU A 113 18.86 -6.60 -4.96
N LYS A 114 18.68 -6.32 -6.24
CA LYS A 114 18.80 -4.98 -6.81
C LYS A 114 17.44 -4.32 -7.07
N ASN A 115 16.37 -5.04 -6.83
CA ASN A 115 15.01 -4.58 -7.02
C ASN A 115 14.15 -4.96 -5.83
N PRO A 116 13.14 -4.17 -5.47
CA PRO A 116 12.23 -4.52 -4.39
C PRO A 116 11.44 -5.79 -4.72
N LEU A 117 11.20 -6.62 -3.70
CA LEU A 117 10.28 -7.76 -3.79
C LEU A 117 8.82 -7.33 -3.62
N TYR A 118 8.60 -6.24 -2.91
CA TYR A 118 7.31 -5.66 -2.60
C TYR A 118 7.34 -4.17 -2.95
N SER A 119 6.32 -3.69 -3.66
CA SER A 119 6.15 -2.27 -3.95
C SER A 119 4.73 -1.82 -3.67
N ASP A 120 4.60 -0.77 -2.86
CA ASP A 120 3.35 -0.14 -2.46
C ASP A 120 3.30 1.26 -3.08
N LEU A 121 2.40 1.47 -4.04
CA LEU A 121 2.35 2.67 -4.84
C LEU A 121 1.00 3.37 -4.72
N HIS A 122 1.01 4.63 -4.27
CA HIS A 122 -0.14 5.51 -4.30
C HIS A 122 -0.19 6.23 -5.65
N ILE A 123 -0.88 5.63 -6.60
CA ILE A 123 -0.79 5.96 -8.03
C ILE A 123 -1.51 7.25 -8.45
N SER A 124 -2.50 7.70 -7.70
CA SER A 124 -3.34 8.86 -8.04
C SER A 124 -4.22 9.24 -6.87
N ASN A 125 -4.66 10.49 -6.82
CA ASN A 125 -5.75 10.93 -5.96
C ASN A 125 -7.10 10.94 -6.68
N LEU A 126 -7.16 10.54 -7.96
CA LEU A 126 -8.41 10.46 -8.71
C LEU A 126 -9.41 9.56 -7.99
N CYS A 127 -10.51 10.14 -7.53
CA CYS A 127 -11.54 9.44 -6.75
C CYS A 127 -12.93 9.99 -7.05
N ASN A 128 -13.90 9.09 -7.11
CA ASN A 128 -15.31 9.43 -7.25
C ASN A 128 -16.03 9.67 -5.91
N LEU A 129 -15.35 9.46 -4.78
CA LEU A 129 -15.91 9.65 -3.43
C LEU A 129 -15.14 10.73 -2.66
N LYS A 130 -15.79 11.26 -1.60
CA LYS A 130 -15.25 12.18 -0.60
C LYS A 130 -15.62 11.67 0.79
N CYS A 131 -15.02 10.54 1.19
CA CYS A 131 -15.31 9.87 2.45
C CYS A 131 -14.94 10.72 3.66
N LEU A 132 -15.73 10.68 4.74
CA LEU A 132 -15.47 11.43 5.98
C LEU A 132 -14.17 11.04 6.68
N SER A 133 -13.71 9.80 6.47
CA SER A 133 -12.41 9.29 6.97
C SER A 133 -11.22 9.61 6.06
N CYS A 134 -11.45 10.30 4.93
CA CYS A 134 -10.42 10.65 3.95
C CYS A 134 -9.97 12.11 4.12
N ASN A 135 -9.11 12.55 3.24
CA ASN A 135 -8.63 13.93 3.17
C ASN A 135 -8.54 14.38 1.71
N ASP A 136 -8.36 15.68 1.51
CA ASP A 136 -8.28 16.30 0.19
C ASP A 136 -7.01 15.98 -0.60
N LYS A 137 -5.98 15.44 0.03
CA LYS A 137 -4.78 14.94 -0.64
C LYS A 137 -5.05 13.62 -1.38
N ASP A 138 -5.82 12.72 -0.76
CA ASP A 138 -6.04 11.36 -1.25
C ASP A 138 -7.34 11.20 -2.04
N SER A 139 -8.14 12.28 -2.20
CA SER A 139 -9.35 12.31 -3.04
C SER A 139 -9.46 13.61 -3.83
N SER A 140 -9.43 13.50 -5.16
CA SER A 140 -9.61 14.64 -6.07
C SER A 140 -10.97 15.31 -5.93
N LYS A 141 -12.01 14.54 -5.63
CA LYS A 141 -13.36 15.09 -5.41
C LYS A 141 -13.44 15.87 -4.10
N PHE A 142 -12.79 15.38 -3.05
CA PHE A 142 -12.68 16.07 -1.77
C PHE A 142 -11.83 17.34 -1.90
N HIS A 143 -10.71 17.24 -2.64
CA HIS A 143 -9.84 18.38 -2.92
C HIS A 143 -10.57 19.51 -3.66
N ALA A 144 -11.32 19.16 -4.71
CA ALA A 144 -12.09 20.14 -5.48
C ALA A 144 -13.13 20.88 -4.62
N GLU A 145 -13.83 20.18 -3.71
CA GLU A 145 -14.78 20.80 -2.78
C GLU A 145 -14.08 21.72 -1.78
N ASN A 146 -13.01 21.24 -1.13
CA ASN A 146 -12.25 22.05 -0.17
C ASN A 146 -11.64 23.29 -0.81
N LYS A 147 -11.21 23.20 -2.07
CA LYS A 147 -10.71 24.33 -2.82
C LYS A 147 -11.81 25.37 -3.09
N GLN A 148 -13.00 24.93 -3.48
CA GLN A 148 -14.16 25.83 -3.66
C GLN A 148 -14.57 26.55 -2.35
N LEU A 149 -14.41 25.86 -1.22
CA LEU A 149 -14.70 26.39 0.11
C LEU A 149 -13.54 27.19 0.73
N ASN A 150 -12.40 27.31 0.04
CA ASN A 150 -11.16 27.93 0.54
C ASN A 150 -10.63 27.32 1.86
N ILE A 151 -10.82 26.02 2.07
CA ILE A 151 -10.39 25.28 3.26
C ILE A 151 -9.40 24.14 2.93
N SER A 152 -8.92 24.05 1.69
CA SER A 152 -7.95 23.01 1.31
C SER A 152 -6.68 23.14 2.15
N ARG A 153 -6.25 22.00 2.71
CA ARG A 153 -4.99 21.89 3.48
C ARG A 153 -3.81 21.50 2.61
N PHE A 154 -4.07 21.12 1.37
CA PHE A 154 -3.07 20.67 0.40
C PHE A 154 -3.16 21.58 -0.83
N PRO A 155 -2.25 22.56 -0.98
CA PRO A 155 -2.17 23.38 -2.17
C PRO A 155 -1.79 22.53 -3.39
N ASP A 156 -2.20 22.99 -4.59
CA ASP A 156 -1.97 22.28 -5.86
C ASP A 156 -0.50 21.94 -6.11
N GLU A 157 0.43 22.78 -5.65
CA GLU A 157 1.88 22.57 -5.74
C GLU A 157 2.38 21.30 -5.02
N ASN A 158 1.64 20.79 -4.02
CA ASN A 158 1.96 19.51 -3.36
C ASN A 158 1.60 18.29 -4.23
N PHE A 159 0.86 18.49 -5.32
CA PHE A 159 0.62 17.49 -6.36
C PHE A 159 1.54 17.72 -7.58
N SER A 160 2.74 18.20 -7.33
CA SER A 160 3.72 18.51 -8.36
C SER A 160 4.24 17.30 -9.12
N VAL A 161 3.98 16.10 -8.64
CA VAL A 161 4.27 14.85 -9.35
C VAL A 161 3.29 14.71 -10.51
N THR A 162 3.83 14.66 -11.71
CA THR A 162 3.01 14.45 -12.90
C THR A 162 2.52 13.01 -12.97
N LYS A 163 1.42 12.83 -13.72
CA LYS A 163 0.92 11.50 -14.02
C LYS A 163 1.97 10.63 -14.73
N ALA A 164 2.81 11.22 -15.58
CA ALA A 164 3.88 10.51 -16.29
C ALA A 164 4.91 9.95 -15.31
N GLU A 165 5.41 10.78 -14.39
CA GLU A 165 6.38 10.37 -13.37
C GLU A 165 5.86 9.22 -12.52
N MET A 166 4.59 9.28 -12.09
CA MET A 166 3.99 8.19 -11.33
C MET A 166 3.85 6.89 -12.16
N LEU A 167 3.53 6.99 -13.45
CA LEU A 167 3.46 5.82 -14.32
C LEU A 167 4.84 5.20 -14.55
N ASP A 168 5.88 6.03 -14.64
CA ASP A 168 7.27 5.56 -14.75
C ASP A 168 7.74 4.92 -13.44
N ALA A 169 7.35 5.45 -12.29
CA ALA A 169 7.58 4.80 -11.00
C ALA A 169 6.91 3.41 -10.93
N VAL A 170 5.68 3.27 -11.41
CA VAL A 170 5.00 1.95 -11.50
C VAL A 170 5.77 1.00 -12.44
N ARG A 171 6.23 1.48 -13.59
CA ARG A 171 7.01 0.65 -14.54
C ARG A 171 8.34 0.21 -13.96
N SER A 172 9.04 1.10 -13.24
CA SER A 172 10.37 0.83 -12.67
C SER A 172 10.38 -0.34 -11.69
N VAL A 173 9.30 -0.56 -10.95
CA VAL A 173 9.20 -1.64 -9.96
C VAL A 173 8.76 -2.98 -10.54
N ILE A 174 8.18 -3.01 -11.75
CA ILE A 174 7.73 -4.27 -12.39
C ILE A 174 8.94 -4.98 -13.00
N THR A 175 9.72 -5.59 -12.14
CA THR A 175 10.95 -6.32 -12.48
C THR A 175 10.77 -7.83 -12.31
N ASN A 176 11.80 -8.61 -12.66
CA ASN A 176 11.78 -10.07 -12.48
C ASN A 176 11.80 -10.50 -11.02
N ASP A 177 12.20 -9.61 -10.09
CA ASP A 177 12.30 -9.88 -8.65
C ASP A 177 10.99 -9.57 -7.93
N LEU A 178 10.11 -8.75 -8.52
CA LEU A 178 8.86 -8.33 -7.87
C LEU A 178 7.94 -9.52 -7.61
N LEU A 179 7.50 -9.66 -6.36
CA LEU A 179 6.57 -10.69 -5.90
C LEU A 179 5.22 -10.12 -5.47
N PHE A 180 5.21 -8.86 -5.03
CA PHE A 180 3.99 -8.18 -4.54
C PHE A 180 3.93 -6.76 -5.09
N LEU A 181 2.83 -6.44 -5.75
CA LEU A 181 2.50 -5.11 -6.22
C LEU A 181 1.21 -4.65 -5.55
N ASP A 182 1.29 -3.69 -4.63
CA ASP A 182 0.15 -3.09 -3.95
C ASP A 182 -0.13 -1.72 -4.59
N LEU A 183 -1.27 -1.59 -5.25
CA LEU A 183 -1.71 -0.38 -5.90
C LEU A 183 -2.88 0.22 -5.14
N ARG A 184 -2.68 1.44 -4.70
CA ARG A 184 -3.68 2.24 -4.01
C ARG A 184 -3.65 3.68 -4.48
N GLY A 185 -4.57 4.47 -4.02
CA GLY A 185 -4.71 5.87 -4.38
C GLY A 185 -6.12 6.34 -4.08
N GLY A 186 -6.65 7.31 -4.78
CA GLY A 186 -8.04 7.70 -4.64
C GLY A 186 -8.98 6.51 -4.92
N GLU A 187 -9.16 6.18 -6.20
CA GLU A 187 -9.84 4.96 -6.65
C GLU A 187 -9.01 4.28 -7.75
N THR A 188 -8.42 3.16 -7.43
CA THR A 188 -7.48 2.47 -8.32
C THR A 188 -8.14 2.02 -9.65
N LEU A 189 -9.40 1.59 -9.60
CA LEU A 189 -10.10 1.10 -10.79
C LEU A 189 -10.46 2.22 -11.78
N MET A 190 -10.36 3.49 -11.35
CA MET A 190 -10.54 4.67 -12.23
C MET A 190 -9.29 5.05 -13.03
N ALA A 191 -8.14 4.39 -12.81
CA ALA A 191 -6.87 4.75 -13.44
C ALA A 191 -6.64 3.98 -14.76
N PRO A 192 -7.01 4.52 -15.94
CA PRO A 192 -6.95 3.77 -17.22
C PRO A 192 -5.52 3.48 -17.66
N GLU A 193 -4.55 4.33 -17.31
CA GLU A 193 -3.15 4.12 -17.64
C GLU A 193 -2.53 2.99 -16.82
N ILE A 194 -2.91 2.87 -15.54
CA ILE A 194 -2.51 1.76 -14.69
C ILE A 194 -3.09 0.45 -15.24
N LYS A 195 -4.37 0.46 -15.61
CA LYS A 195 -5.00 -0.68 -16.29
C LYS A 195 -4.19 -1.10 -17.52
N ARG A 196 -3.77 -0.13 -18.36
CA ARG A 196 -2.96 -0.39 -19.55
C ARG A 196 -1.58 -0.96 -19.20
N ILE A 197 -0.89 -0.43 -18.17
CA ILE A 197 0.40 -0.97 -17.72
C ILE A 197 0.23 -2.43 -17.30
N LEU A 198 -0.72 -2.73 -16.42
CA LEU A 198 -0.96 -4.08 -15.91
C LEU A 198 -1.34 -5.07 -17.02
N LYS A 199 -2.15 -4.63 -18.00
CA LYS A 199 -2.51 -5.43 -19.18
C LYS A 199 -1.28 -5.84 -19.98
N ASN A 200 -0.27 -4.98 -20.05
CA ASN A 200 0.97 -5.19 -20.82
C ASN A 200 2.10 -5.87 -20.04
N VAL A 201 1.96 -6.14 -18.75
CA VAL A 201 2.93 -6.98 -18.01
C VAL A 201 2.99 -8.33 -18.70
N ASN A 202 4.20 -8.83 -18.99
CA ASN A 202 4.29 -10.14 -19.63
C ASN A 202 3.85 -11.27 -18.70
N GLU A 203 3.36 -12.36 -19.27
CA GLU A 203 2.76 -13.47 -18.51
C GLU A 203 3.76 -14.12 -17.54
N LYS A 204 5.03 -14.26 -17.92
CA LYS A 204 6.08 -14.81 -17.07
C LYS A 204 6.32 -13.97 -15.80
N GLN A 205 6.23 -12.64 -15.90
CA GLN A 205 6.30 -11.76 -14.74
C GLN A 205 5.00 -11.82 -13.94
N ALA A 206 3.84 -11.67 -14.59
CA ALA A 206 2.53 -11.66 -13.94
C ALA A 206 2.30 -12.97 -13.15
N SER A 207 2.71 -14.13 -13.67
CA SER A 207 2.59 -15.43 -12.99
C SER A 207 3.40 -15.56 -11.69
N LYS A 208 4.26 -14.60 -11.36
CA LYS A 208 5.03 -14.56 -10.11
C LYS A 208 4.46 -13.55 -9.11
N ILE A 209 3.80 -12.50 -9.60
CA ILE A 209 3.37 -11.34 -8.83
C ILE A 209 2.01 -11.59 -8.18
N THR A 210 1.91 -11.33 -6.88
CA THR A 210 0.64 -11.11 -6.21
C THR A 210 0.25 -9.65 -6.37
N LEU A 211 -0.81 -9.39 -7.11
CA LEU A 211 -1.39 -8.06 -7.29
C LEU A 211 -2.36 -7.76 -6.15
N LYS A 212 -2.22 -6.61 -5.51
CA LYS A 212 -3.15 -6.12 -4.51
C LYS A 212 -3.72 -4.79 -4.97
N ILE A 213 -5.04 -4.69 -4.97
CA ILE A 213 -5.79 -3.50 -5.40
C ILE A 213 -6.64 -3.00 -4.24
N GLN A 214 -6.56 -1.71 -3.97
CA GLN A 214 -7.47 -1.03 -3.06
C GLN A 214 -8.57 -0.36 -3.89
N THR A 215 -9.84 -0.63 -3.57
CA THR A 215 -10.99 0.02 -4.23
C THR A 215 -12.03 0.46 -3.20
N ASN A 216 -12.75 1.51 -3.52
CA ASN A 216 -13.89 1.96 -2.72
C ASN A 216 -15.18 1.16 -2.99
N GLY A 217 -15.13 0.21 -3.92
CA GLY A 217 -16.25 -0.66 -4.27
C GLY A 217 -17.36 0.00 -5.12
N ASN A 218 -17.19 1.25 -5.54
CA ASN A 218 -18.19 1.96 -6.34
C ASN A 218 -17.86 2.05 -7.83
N ILE A 219 -16.87 1.28 -8.26
CA ILE A 219 -16.53 1.03 -9.66
C ILE A 219 -16.54 -0.47 -9.88
N VAL A 220 -17.55 -0.95 -10.59
CA VAL A 220 -17.65 -2.38 -10.95
C VAL A 220 -16.54 -2.69 -11.95
N PRO A 221 -15.68 -3.71 -11.69
CA PRO A 221 -14.63 -4.07 -12.62
C PRO A 221 -15.17 -4.50 -13.97
N ASP A 222 -14.68 -3.88 -15.03
CA ASP A 222 -14.97 -4.30 -16.40
C ASP A 222 -14.19 -5.58 -16.80
N GLU A 223 -14.44 -6.09 -18.00
CA GLU A 223 -13.78 -7.30 -18.49
C GLU A 223 -12.26 -7.17 -18.57
N ASP A 224 -11.73 -5.99 -18.89
CA ASP A 224 -10.28 -5.76 -18.90
C ASP A 224 -9.69 -5.90 -17.50
N TRP A 225 -10.34 -5.35 -16.47
CA TRP A 225 -9.92 -5.53 -15.07
C TRP A 225 -10.02 -7.01 -14.65
N CYS A 226 -11.11 -7.69 -15.03
CA CYS A 226 -11.27 -9.10 -14.73
C CYS A 226 -10.16 -9.96 -15.35
N ASN A 227 -9.78 -9.66 -16.60
CA ASN A 227 -8.68 -10.35 -17.29
C ASN A 227 -7.32 -10.05 -16.63
N ILE A 228 -7.08 -8.81 -16.19
CA ILE A 228 -5.89 -8.46 -15.41
C ILE A 228 -5.87 -9.28 -14.11
N PHE A 229 -6.97 -9.35 -13.37
CA PHE A 229 -7.03 -10.10 -12.11
C PHE A 229 -6.68 -11.58 -12.27
N LYS A 230 -7.08 -12.19 -13.38
CA LYS A 230 -6.77 -13.60 -13.70
C LYS A 230 -5.34 -13.82 -14.17
N LYS A 231 -4.72 -12.80 -14.76
CA LYS A 231 -3.37 -12.87 -15.34
C LYS A 231 -2.28 -13.02 -14.27
N PHE A 232 -2.46 -12.36 -13.13
CA PHE A 232 -1.49 -12.37 -12.04
C PHE A 232 -1.56 -13.68 -11.23
N LYS A 233 -0.41 -14.09 -10.63
CA LYS A 233 -0.30 -15.30 -9.79
C LYS A 233 -1.43 -15.40 -8.76
N ASN A 234 -1.69 -14.28 -8.09
CA ASN A 234 -2.81 -14.08 -7.19
C ASN A 234 -3.24 -12.61 -7.31
N THR A 235 -4.53 -12.39 -7.23
CA THR A 235 -5.06 -11.04 -7.05
C THR A 235 -5.84 -10.98 -5.75
N LYS A 236 -5.62 -9.91 -4.97
CA LYS A 236 -6.33 -9.60 -3.73
C LYS A 236 -6.94 -8.22 -3.88
N VAL A 237 -8.25 -8.13 -3.85
CA VAL A 237 -8.96 -6.85 -3.92
C VAL A 237 -9.46 -6.48 -2.52
N ASN A 238 -8.98 -5.37 -1.98
CA ASN A 238 -9.48 -4.81 -0.74
C ASN A 238 -10.62 -3.85 -1.07
N VAL A 239 -11.85 -4.23 -0.73
CA VAL A 239 -13.04 -3.40 -0.92
C VAL A 239 -13.31 -2.63 0.36
N SER A 240 -13.28 -1.31 0.29
CA SER A 240 -13.46 -0.44 1.44
C SER A 240 -14.94 -0.23 1.72
N VAL A 241 -15.44 -0.80 2.83
CA VAL A 241 -16.84 -0.69 3.28
C VAL A 241 -16.83 -0.38 4.77
N ASP A 242 -17.39 0.75 5.19
CA ASP A 242 -17.34 1.19 6.58
C ASP A 242 -18.67 0.94 7.34
N ALA A 243 -19.77 0.70 6.62
CA ALA A 243 -21.07 0.36 7.21
C ALA A 243 -21.97 -0.34 6.19
N TYR A 244 -23.12 -0.82 6.63
CA TYR A 244 -24.15 -1.42 5.78
C TYR A 244 -25.10 -0.35 5.18
N GLY A 245 -25.44 -0.49 3.89
CA GLY A 245 -26.49 0.30 3.24
C GLY A 245 -26.23 1.82 3.26
N ASP A 246 -27.26 2.58 3.65
CA ASP A 246 -27.25 4.05 3.66
C ASP A 246 -26.21 4.65 4.61
N HIS A 247 -25.85 3.94 5.68
CA HIS A 247 -24.77 4.38 6.55
C HIS A 247 -23.44 4.41 5.83
N ASN A 248 -23.19 3.46 4.91
CA ASN A 248 -21.99 3.49 4.08
C ASN A 248 -22.01 4.69 3.11
N HIS A 249 -23.18 5.03 2.53
CA HIS A 249 -23.34 6.24 1.72
C HIS A 249 -23.00 7.51 2.51
N TYR A 250 -23.45 7.59 3.77
CA TYR A 250 -23.14 8.73 4.63
C TYR A 250 -21.64 8.88 4.92
N ILE A 251 -20.98 7.79 5.30
CA ILE A 251 -19.55 7.82 5.69
C ILE A 251 -18.66 7.97 4.45
N ARG A 252 -19.01 7.29 3.36
CA ARG A 252 -18.24 7.22 2.11
C ARG A 252 -18.92 7.96 0.96
N HIS A 253 -19.35 9.19 1.23
CA HIS A 253 -20.18 9.98 0.30
C HIS A 253 -19.46 10.27 -1.04
N PRO A 254 -20.17 10.22 -2.17
CA PRO A 254 -21.50 9.70 -2.43
C PRO A 254 -21.46 8.25 -2.94
N SER A 255 -21.11 7.29 -2.08
CA SER A 255 -21.14 5.89 -2.47
C SER A 255 -22.56 5.39 -2.75
N ASP A 256 -22.65 4.44 -3.67
CA ASP A 256 -23.89 3.77 -4.03
C ASP A 256 -23.81 2.32 -3.57
N TRP A 257 -24.71 1.91 -2.65
CA TRP A 257 -24.68 0.57 -2.07
C TRP A 257 -24.91 -0.50 -3.14
N SER A 258 -25.77 -0.25 -4.14
CA SER A 258 -26.01 -1.18 -5.24
C SER A 258 -24.74 -1.46 -6.06
N LYS A 259 -23.91 -0.43 -6.27
CA LYS A 259 -22.61 -0.59 -6.95
C LYS A 259 -21.62 -1.36 -6.10
N THR A 260 -21.64 -1.17 -4.77
CA THR A 260 -20.80 -1.93 -3.85
C THR A 260 -21.15 -3.42 -3.92
N LEU A 261 -22.44 -3.76 -3.88
CA LEU A 261 -22.91 -5.13 -4.06
C LEU A 261 -22.51 -5.70 -5.43
N ALA A 262 -22.77 -4.98 -6.51
CA ALA A 262 -22.41 -5.40 -7.86
C ALA A 262 -20.90 -5.62 -8.03
N THR A 263 -20.06 -4.82 -7.36
CA THR A 263 -18.60 -5.00 -7.34
C THR A 263 -18.23 -6.30 -6.66
N ILE A 264 -18.80 -6.59 -5.49
CA ILE A 264 -18.55 -7.83 -4.73
C ILE A 264 -19.01 -9.04 -5.52
N GLU A 265 -20.24 -9.02 -6.06
CA GLU A 265 -20.78 -10.09 -6.90
C GLU A 265 -19.89 -10.36 -8.12
N LYS A 266 -19.42 -9.29 -8.79
CA LYS A 266 -18.50 -9.42 -9.94
C LYS A 266 -17.19 -10.10 -9.53
N LEU A 267 -16.61 -9.73 -8.40
CA LEU A 267 -15.39 -10.37 -7.88
C LEU A 267 -15.61 -11.85 -7.53
N GLN A 268 -16.75 -12.19 -6.92
CA GLN A 268 -17.14 -13.57 -6.62
C GLN A 268 -17.31 -14.39 -7.90
N GLN A 269 -18.07 -13.90 -8.87
CA GLN A 269 -18.28 -14.55 -10.17
C GLN A 269 -16.97 -14.82 -10.91
N GLN A 270 -15.96 -13.95 -10.72
CA GLN A 270 -14.65 -14.08 -11.36
C GLN A 270 -13.65 -14.89 -10.53
N ASN A 271 -14.05 -15.44 -9.36
CA ASN A 271 -13.19 -16.15 -8.40
C ASN A 271 -11.98 -15.29 -7.93
N VAL A 272 -12.14 -13.97 -7.86
CA VAL A 272 -11.12 -13.06 -7.37
C VAL A 272 -11.22 -12.99 -5.84
N LYS A 273 -10.11 -13.22 -5.15
CA LYS A 273 -10.05 -13.08 -3.68
C LYS A 273 -10.23 -11.62 -3.30
N PHE A 274 -11.16 -11.34 -2.41
CA PHE A 274 -11.35 -10.00 -1.86
C PHE A 274 -11.47 -10.03 -0.34
N LEU A 275 -11.30 -8.88 0.26
CA LEU A 275 -11.49 -8.62 1.68
C LEU A 275 -12.31 -7.35 1.83
N ILE A 276 -13.26 -7.36 2.75
CA ILE A 276 -13.91 -6.14 3.21
C ILE A 276 -12.97 -5.45 4.20
N ASN A 277 -12.59 -4.23 3.88
CA ASN A 277 -11.71 -3.40 4.70
C ASN A 277 -12.52 -2.28 5.33
N THR A 278 -12.61 -2.27 6.65
CA THR A 278 -13.44 -1.35 7.43
C THR A 278 -12.59 -0.51 8.37
N VAL A 279 -12.78 0.81 8.34
CA VAL A 279 -12.24 1.72 9.34
C VAL A 279 -13.28 1.90 10.45
N VAL A 280 -13.02 1.31 11.61
CA VAL A 280 -13.89 1.49 12.79
C VAL A 280 -13.64 2.87 13.40
N SER A 281 -14.71 3.63 13.57
CA SER A 281 -14.68 5.00 14.08
C SER A 281 -15.96 5.30 14.88
N ASN A 282 -16.05 6.50 15.44
CA ASN A 282 -17.26 6.99 16.08
C ASN A 282 -18.46 7.12 15.12
N LEU A 283 -18.21 7.10 13.79
CA LEU A 283 -19.27 7.19 12.78
C LEU A 283 -19.99 5.87 12.54
N ASN A 284 -19.37 4.73 12.86
CA ASN A 284 -19.91 3.40 12.56
C ASN A 284 -19.95 2.43 13.73
N ILE A 285 -19.29 2.72 14.85
CA ILE A 285 -19.17 1.78 15.97
C ILE A 285 -20.55 1.31 16.51
N MET A 286 -21.57 2.16 16.45
CA MET A 286 -22.92 1.85 16.94
C MET A 286 -23.77 1.04 15.95
N VAL A 287 -23.28 0.80 14.74
CA VAL A 287 -24.01 0.08 13.66
C VAL A 287 -23.12 -0.95 12.95
N ILE A 288 -21.95 -1.22 13.50
CA ILE A 288 -20.98 -2.15 12.91
C ILE A 288 -21.49 -3.60 12.92
N ASP A 289 -22.34 -3.94 13.86
CA ASP A 289 -23.02 -5.22 13.98
C ASP A 289 -23.79 -5.56 12.69
N LYS A 290 -24.48 -4.59 12.10
CA LYS A 290 -25.22 -4.78 10.83
C LYS A 290 -24.28 -5.09 9.66
N LEU A 291 -23.10 -4.48 9.64
CA LEU A 291 -22.09 -4.79 8.64
C LEU A 291 -21.53 -6.20 8.83
N VAL A 292 -21.25 -6.58 10.08
CA VAL A 292 -20.74 -7.93 10.40
C VAL A 292 -21.77 -9.00 10.05
N GLN A 293 -23.04 -8.78 10.38
CA GLN A 293 -24.14 -9.68 10.02
C GLN A 293 -24.21 -9.87 8.49
N TRP A 294 -24.22 -8.79 7.72
CA TRP A 294 -24.24 -8.85 6.27
C TRP A 294 -23.03 -9.59 5.66
N ILE A 295 -21.84 -9.46 6.25
CA ILE A 295 -20.64 -10.19 5.78
C ILE A 295 -20.76 -11.70 6.03
N GLN A 296 -21.51 -12.11 7.06
CA GLN A 296 -21.71 -13.52 7.41
C GLN A 296 -22.81 -14.21 6.59
N GLU A 297 -23.73 -13.46 6.02
CA GLU A 297 -24.76 -13.91 5.07
C GLU A 297 -24.18 -14.15 3.65
#